data_e010900f0901ce49b6e4169d6a11e791
#
_entry.id   e010900f0901ce49b6e4169d6a11e791
#
_cell.length_a   1.000
_cell.length_b   1.000
_cell.length_c   1.000
_cell.angle_alpha   90.00
_cell.angle_beta   90.00
_cell.angle_gamma   90.00
#
_symmetry.space_group_name_H-M   'P 1'
#
loop_
_entity.id
_entity.type
_entity.pdbx_description
1 polymer ?
#
loop_
_entity_poly.entity_id
_entity_poly.type
_entity_poly.pdbx_seq_one_letter_code
_entity_poly.pdbx_strand_id
1 'polypeptide(L)'
;MKLKNSMKKISLSCSLAGVLLVGGASSIHAAQLSSDARSAIPHEVQQMVVIDYRIMQNSSSAMALRGQVMPPELKQLEDALNKSGLNDNHDLEQLAFILYRTGSGSDDLRTVGIAQGQFPIDDVLANFRKQKVKATVVRTSKIYPMGKSGMSVVFLDESTMIFGGVPALKEVLDVRDGLQPSLLTNGQVMDSMRSVDSEPLWSVLDEKGTQTMMKQVLGQASSVADFDTVKKHMVASYYTMNFQHGVKFDLSVVTGDSFAAATVSSLLNAAVLYQKMSGSDSEKQALDDTTISSKQGRLDVHFATSDSQFSSLLKSPMFQSMVH
;
A
#
# COMPACT_ATOMS: atom_id res chain seq x y z
N MET A 1 -48.43 1.89 72.66
CA MET A 1 -47.05 1.65 73.12
C MET A 1 -46.15 1.52 71.93
N LYS A 2 -45.34 2.49 71.71
CA LYS A 2 -44.07 2.64 70.99
C LYS A 2 -43.66 1.48 70.09
N LEU A 3 -43.32 1.89 68.81
CA LEU A 3 -42.08 1.52 68.09
C LEU A 3 -42.09 2.21 66.75
N LYS A 4 -41.40 3.08 66.58
CA LYS A 4 -40.08 3.68 66.20
C LYS A 4 -39.35 2.91 65.10
N ASN A 5 -39.32 3.54 63.96
CA ASN A 5 -38.19 3.77 63.05
C ASN A 5 -37.17 2.66 62.77
N SER A 6 -37.09 2.23 61.54
CA SER A 6 -35.80 2.23 60.88
C SER A 6 -35.92 2.26 59.35
N MET A 7 -36.16 3.43 58.80
CA MET A 7 -35.73 3.75 57.48
C MET A 7 -34.27 4.17 57.59
N LYS A 8 -33.32 3.33 57.17
CA LYS A 8 -31.93 3.77 56.89
C LYS A 8 -31.30 2.90 55.84
N LYS A 9 -30.99 3.57 54.73
CA LYS A 9 -29.82 3.33 53.90
C LYS A 9 -29.82 2.12 52.97
N ILE A 10 -30.54 2.25 51.88
CA ILE A 10 -30.11 1.67 50.59
C ILE A 10 -29.75 2.82 49.67
N SER A 11 -28.59 3.32 49.85
CA SER A 11 -27.93 4.18 48.88
C SER A 11 -26.44 4.01 49.16
N LEU A 12 -25.76 3.29 48.32
CA LEU A 12 -24.34 3.35 48.05
C LEU A 12 -23.82 1.97 47.60
N SER A 13 -24.22 1.52 46.44
CA SER A 13 -23.57 0.36 45.84
C SER A 13 -23.61 0.39 44.28
N CYS A 14 -23.91 1.53 43.67
CA CYS A 14 -23.89 1.67 42.20
C CYS A 14 -22.76 2.55 41.65
N SER A 15 -21.67 2.70 42.38
CA SER A 15 -20.59 3.59 41.97
C SER A 15 -19.22 2.92 41.82
N LEU A 16 -19.15 1.60 41.69
CA LEU A 16 -17.85 0.93 41.57
C LEU A 16 -17.75 -0.06 40.40
N ALA A 17 -18.67 -0.06 39.47
CA ALA A 17 -18.62 -0.90 38.27
C ALA A 17 -18.31 -0.11 36.98
N GLY A 18 -17.93 1.16 37.07
CA GLY A 18 -17.75 2.05 35.92
C GLY A 18 -16.31 2.35 35.52
N VAL A 19 -15.29 1.68 36.05
CA VAL A 19 -13.88 2.07 35.82
C VAL A 19 -12.98 0.97 35.22
N LEU A 20 -13.54 -0.18 34.84
CA LEU A 20 -12.73 -1.27 34.27
C LEU A 20 -13.09 -1.65 32.83
N LEU A 21 -13.61 -0.70 32.05
CA LEU A 21 -13.73 -0.82 30.59
C LEU A 21 -12.91 0.28 29.88
N VAL A 22 -11.73 0.59 30.39
CA VAL A 22 -10.63 1.05 29.55
C VAL A 22 -9.94 -0.22 29.02
N GLY A 23 -10.73 -1.04 28.36
CA GLY A 23 -10.23 -1.98 27.39
C GLY A 23 -9.49 -1.14 26.36
N GLY A 24 -8.17 -1.32 26.28
CA GLY A 24 -7.37 -0.68 25.27
C GLY A 24 -8.05 -0.88 23.92
N ALA A 25 -8.64 0.18 23.40
CA ALA A 25 -8.85 0.30 21.98
C ALA A 25 -7.43 0.17 21.40
N SER A 26 -7.08 -1.04 20.95
CA SER A 26 -5.97 -1.24 20.06
C SER A 26 -6.29 -0.28 18.92
N SER A 27 -5.60 0.83 18.87
CA SER A 27 -5.67 1.77 17.77
C SER A 27 -5.37 0.91 16.56
N ILE A 28 -6.38 0.67 15.72
CA ILE A 28 -6.17 0.08 14.41
C ILE A 28 -5.31 1.13 13.72
N HIS A 29 -4.01 0.91 13.70
CA HIS A 29 -3.09 1.80 13.05
C HIS A 29 -3.31 1.54 11.57
N ALA A 30 -4.03 2.46 10.96
CA ALA A 30 -4.17 2.53 9.53
C ALA A 30 -2.81 2.84 8.90
N ALA A 31 -2.53 2.34 7.71
CA ALA A 31 -1.32 2.66 6.96
C ALA A 31 -1.40 4.11 6.42
N GLN A 32 -1.40 5.08 7.33
CA GLN A 32 -1.52 6.51 7.00
C GLN A 32 -0.15 7.16 6.90
N LEU A 33 0.16 7.69 5.73
CA LEU A 33 1.34 8.54 5.57
C LEU A 33 1.18 9.86 6.31
N SER A 34 2.24 10.30 7.00
CA SER A 34 2.29 11.61 7.64
C SER A 34 2.09 12.75 6.64
N SER A 35 1.71 13.92 7.13
CA SER A 35 1.58 15.12 6.29
C SER A 35 2.90 15.45 5.60
N ASP A 36 4.01 15.35 6.32
CA ASP A 36 5.34 15.66 5.81
C ASP A 36 5.78 14.69 4.71
N ALA A 37 5.51 13.39 4.90
CA ALA A 37 5.72 12.41 3.84
C ALA A 37 4.89 12.72 2.59
N ARG A 38 3.59 13.02 2.75
CA ARG A 38 2.71 13.38 1.61
C ARG A 38 3.14 14.65 0.91
N SER A 39 3.67 15.63 1.66
CA SER A 39 4.16 16.89 1.07
C SER A 39 5.42 16.73 0.22
N ALA A 40 6.17 15.64 0.43
CA ALA A 40 7.37 15.32 -0.33
C ALA A 40 7.10 14.45 -1.58
N ILE A 41 5.88 13.89 -1.73
CA ILE A 41 5.52 13.07 -2.89
C ILE A 41 5.19 13.98 -4.08
N PRO A 42 5.73 13.72 -5.28
CA PRO A 42 5.37 14.46 -6.49
C PRO A 42 3.88 14.40 -6.83
N HIS A 43 3.36 15.46 -7.46
CA HIS A 43 1.94 15.57 -7.86
C HIS A 43 1.50 14.47 -8.84
N GLU A 44 2.36 14.13 -9.82
CA GLU A 44 2.04 13.27 -10.97
C GLU A 44 2.09 11.77 -10.63
N VAL A 45 1.48 11.39 -9.52
CA VAL A 45 1.41 9.98 -9.08
C VAL A 45 0.62 9.16 -10.09
N GLN A 46 1.21 8.08 -10.60
CA GLN A 46 0.53 7.07 -11.41
C GLN A 46 0.03 5.90 -10.56
N GLN A 47 0.83 5.50 -9.57
CA GLN A 47 0.46 4.48 -8.59
C GLN A 47 1.14 4.77 -7.25
N MET A 48 0.43 4.54 -6.18
CA MET A 48 1.00 4.53 -4.84
C MET A 48 0.49 3.29 -4.11
N VAL A 49 1.41 2.56 -3.47
CA VAL A 49 1.13 1.42 -2.60
C VAL A 49 1.63 1.78 -1.22
N VAL A 50 0.79 1.64 -0.21
CA VAL A 50 1.17 1.90 1.19
C VAL A 50 0.88 0.66 2.03
N ILE A 51 1.78 0.36 2.94
CA ILE A 51 1.82 -0.87 3.71
C ILE A 51 2.07 -0.53 5.18
N ASP A 52 1.17 -0.98 6.07
CA ASP A 52 1.48 -1.07 7.49
C ASP A 52 2.44 -2.27 7.71
N TYR A 53 3.71 -1.96 7.84
CA TYR A 53 4.74 -2.98 7.95
C TYR A 53 4.65 -3.76 9.27
N ARG A 54 4.21 -3.13 10.36
CA ARG A 54 4.01 -3.78 11.67
C ARG A 54 2.91 -4.85 11.60
N ILE A 55 1.80 -4.55 10.93
CA ILE A 55 0.72 -5.52 10.75
C ILE A 55 1.20 -6.67 9.85
N MET A 56 1.89 -6.35 8.75
CA MET A 56 2.39 -7.36 7.81
C MET A 56 3.37 -8.34 8.44
N GLN A 57 4.29 -7.89 9.27
CA GLN A 57 5.26 -8.77 9.97
C GLN A 57 4.59 -9.88 10.79
N ASN A 58 3.40 -9.60 11.32
CA ASN A 58 2.65 -10.51 12.19
C ASN A 58 1.77 -11.49 11.39
N SER A 59 1.76 -11.42 10.05
CA SER A 59 1.00 -12.32 9.18
C SER A 59 1.93 -13.18 8.33
N SER A 60 1.81 -14.50 8.47
CA SER A 60 2.57 -15.46 7.65
C SER A 60 2.23 -15.34 6.16
N SER A 61 0.97 -15.06 5.82
CA SER A 61 0.51 -14.86 4.45
C SER A 61 1.08 -13.56 3.84
N ALA A 62 1.12 -12.48 4.62
CA ALA A 62 1.72 -11.22 4.18
C ALA A 62 3.24 -11.37 3.95
N MET A 63 3.94 -12.05 4.85
CA MET A 63 5.37 -12.30 4.71
C MET A 63 5.69 -13.27 3.57
N ALA A 64 4.82 -14.26 3.31
CA ALA A 64 4.95 -15.13 2.15
C ALA A 64 4.79 -14.35 0.83
N LEU A 65 3.78 -13.47 0.75
CA LEU A 65 3.59 -12.59 -0.41
C LEU A 65 4.80 -11.68 -0.61
N ARG A 66 5.27 -11.00 0.46
CA ARG A 66 6.47 -10.15 0.40
C ARG A 66 7.67 -10.91 -0.18
N GLY A 67 7.91 -12.14 0.27
CA GLY A 67 9.01 -12.98 -0.21
C GLY A 67 8.94 -13.32 -1.71
N GLN A 68 7.74 -13.30 -2.31
CA GLN A 68 7.54 -13.55 -3.74
C GLN A 68 7.67 -12.28 -4.59
N VAL A 69 7.19 -11.15 -4.08
CA VAL A 69 7.08 -9.91 -4.86
C VAL A 69 8.21 -8.90 -4.61
N MET A 70 9.07 -9.14 -3.61
CA MET A 70 10.14 -8.19 -3.25
C MET A 70 11.23 -8.17 -4.33
N PRO A 71 11.49 -7.03 -4.99
CA PRO A 71 12.56 -6.88 -5.95
C PRO A 71 13.95 -7.09 -5.31
N PRO A 72 14.92 -7.64 -6.04
CA PRO A 72 16.28 -7.86 -5.54
C PRO A 72 16.96 -6.58 -5.04
N GLU A 73 16.67 -5.44 -5.67
CA GLU A 73 17.22 -4.13 -5.31
C GLU A 73 16.75 -3.68 -3.92
N LEU A 74 15.46 -3.91 -3.60
CA LEU A 74 14.91 -3.60 -2.28
C LEU A 74 15.51 -4.51 -1.21
N LYS A 75 15.72 -5.79 -1.51
CA LYS A 75 16.39 -6.69 -0.59
C LYS A 75 17.84 -6.26 -0.31
N GLN A 76 18.57 -5.81 -1.34
CA GLN A 76 19.91 -5.27 -1.16
C GLN A 76 19.92 -3.98 -0.33
N LEU A 77 18.93 -3.12 -0.50
CA LEU A 77 18.76 -1.91 0.31
C LEU A 77 18.50 -2.28 1.78
N GLU A 78 17.58 -3.18 2.03
CA GLU A 78 17.28 -3.70 3.37
C GLU A 78 18.53 -4.25 4.04
N ASP A 79 19.27 -5.13 3.37
CA ASP A 79 20.53 -5.70 3.86
C ASP A 79 21.58 -4.61 4.19
N ALA A 80 21.65 -3.56 3.39
CA ALA A 80 22.59 -2.47 3.60
C ALA A 80 22.19 -1.57 4.78
N LEU A 81 20.90 -1.33 4.96
CA LEU A 81 20.36 -0.57 6.09
C LEU A 81 20.54 -1.34 7.41
N ASN A 82 20.26 -2.64 7.41
CA ASN A 82 20.46 -3.51 8.57
C ASN A 82 21.95 -3.54 9.00
N LYS A 83 22.87 -3.62 8.04
CA LYS A 83 24.33 -3.52 8.33
C LYS A 83 24.74 -2.15 8.86
N SER A 84 23.94 -1.14 8.62
CA SER A 84 24.18 0.22 9.10
C SER A 84 23.53 0.50 10.45
N GLY A 85 22.85 -0.50 11.05
CA GLY A 85 22.27 -0.43 12.39
C GLY A 85 20.79 -0.08 12.41
N LEU A 86 20.13 -0.03 11.24
CA LEU A 86 18.68 0.10 11.16
C LEU A 86 18.07 -1.30 11.21
N ASN A 87 17.06 -1.50 12.06
CA ASN A 87 16.36 -2.77 12.20
C ASN A 87 14.93 -2.63 11.70
N ASP A 88 14.64 -3.21 10.53
CA ASP A 88 13.33 -3.14 9.90
C ASP A 88 12.19 -3.69 10.78
N ASN A 89 12.46 -4.72 11.60
CA ASN A 89 11.46 -5.30 12.49
C ASN A 89 11.09 -4.41 13.69
N HIS A 90 11.91 -3.41 14.01
CA HIS A 90 11.71 -2.56 15.18
C HIS A 90 11.51 -1.09 14.78
N ASP A 91 12.32 -0.61 13.85
CA ASP A 91 12.40 0.81 13.52
C ASP A 91 11.42 1.24 12.43
N LEU A 92 10.87 0.25 11.68
CA LEU A 92 9.97 0.50 10.56
C LEU A 92 8.52 0.24 10.95
N GLU A 93 7.66 1.22 10.67
CA GLU A 93 6.22 1.14 10.90
C GLU A 93 5.44 1.03 9.58
N GLN A 94 5.79 1.87 8.62
CA GLN A 94 5.08 1.98 7.36
C GLN A 94 6.04 2.08 6.19
N LEU A 95 5.63 1.52 5.05
CA LEU A 95 6.30 1.63 3.77
C LEU A 95 5.34 2.17 2.72
N ALA A 96 5.83 3.05 1.87
CA ALA A 96 5.12 3.47 0.68
C ALA A 96 6.03 3.35 -0.55
N PHE A 97 5.45 2.91 -1.66
CA PHE A 97 6.10 2.87 -2.96
C PHE A 97 5.29 3.73 -3.93
N ILE A 98 5.94 4.71 -4.52
CA ILE A 98 5.30 5.70 -5.37
C ILE A 98 5.92 5.60 -6.77
N LEU A 99 5.10 5.28 -7.76
CA LEU A 99 5.41 5.38 -9.18
C LEU A 99 4.79 6.68 -9.70
N TYR A 100 5.59 7.56 -10.26
CA TYR A 100 5.14 8.87 -10.71
C TYR A 100 5.78 9.26 -12.05
N ARG A 101 5.15 10.16 -12.79
CA ARG A 101 5.68 10.74 -14.02
C ARG A 101 6.60 11.92 -13.71
N THR A 102 7.68 12.07 -14.47
CA THR A 102 8.68 13.13 -14.28
C THR A 102 8.19 14.53 -14.69
N GLY A 103 6.96 14.65 -15.15
CA GLY A 103 6.30 15.90 -15.49
C GLY A 103 4.94 15.65 -16.09
N SER A 104 4.12 16.70 -16.17
CA SER A 104 2.79 16.62 -16.75
C SER A 104 2.87 16.20 -18.22
N GLY A 105 2.17 15.12 -18.58
CA GLY A 105 2.20 14.56 -19.94
C GLY A 105 3.42 13.72 -20.30
N SER A 106 4.40 13.57 -19.41
CA SER A 106 5.55 12.68 -19.61
C SER A 106 5.12 11.20 -19.49
N ASP A 107 5.72 10.34 -20.31
CA ASP A 107 5.63 8.89 -20.17
C ASP A 107 6.81 8.30 -19.37
N ASP A 108 7.81 9.13 -19.02
CA ASP A 108 8.93 8.71 -18.17
C ASP A 108 8.48 8.52 -16.74
N LEU A 109 8.67 7.32 -16.24
CA LEU A 109 8.27 6.91 -14.89
C LEU A 109 9.47 6.81 -13.98
N ARG A 110 9.28 7.22 -12.74
CA ARG A 110 10.24 7.02 -11.64
C ARG A 110 9.56 6.41 -10.45
N THR A 111 10.35 5.63 -9.70
CA THR A 111 9.91 5.04 -8.45
C THR A 111 10.69 5.65 -7.31
N VAL A 112 9.97 5.97 -6.23
CA VAL A 112 10.54 6.35 -4.94
C VAL A 112 9.82 5.58 -3.84
N GLY A 113 10.57 5.21 -2.80
CA GLY A 113 10.01 4.63 -1.59
C GLY A 113 10.09 5.60 -0.43
N ILE A 114 9.12 5.53 0.47
CA ILE A 114 9.10 6.24 1.75
C ILE A 114 8.97 5.20 2.85
N ALA A 115 9.83 5.30 3.84
CA ALA A 115 9.74 4.53 5.07
C ALA A 115 9.45 5.47 6.23
N GLN A 116 8.49 5.11 7.07
CA GLN A 116 8.15 5.84 8.28
C GLN A 116 8.32 4.93 9.50
N GLY A 117 8.79 5.49 10.61
CA GLY A 117 9.06 4.75 11.82
C GLY A 117 9.85 5.57 12.84
N GLN A 118 10.75 4.92 13.58
CA GLN A 118 11.64 5.58 14.55
C GLN A 118 13.07 5.19 14.22
N PHE A 119 13.76 6.06 13.50
CA PHE A 119 15.08 5.75 12.97
C PHE A 119 16.19 6.26 13.90
N PRO A 120 17.15 5.41 14.34
CA PRO A 120 18.31 5.83 15.11
C PRO A 120 19.35 6.52 14.20
N ILE A 121 18.99 7.71 13.67
CA ILE A 121 19.75 8.42 12.62
C ILE A 121 21.20 8.65 13.04
N ASP A 122 21.46 9.05 14.28
CA ASP A 122 22.82 9.34 14.75
C ASP A 122 23.72 8.11 14.65
N ASP A 123 23.21 6.92 15.04
CA ASP A 123 23.93 5.66 14.97
C ASP A 123 24.15 5.22 13.52
N VAL A 124 23.11 5.33 12.69
CA VAL A 124 23.19 5.04 11.25
C VAL A 124 24.23 5.93 10.56
N LEU A 125 24.21 7.24 10.82
CA LEU A 125 25.18 8.18 10.27
C LEU A 125 26.59 7.96 10.81
N ALA A 126 26.75 7.54 12.08
CA ALA A 126 28.04 7.13 12.63
C ALA A 126 28.59 5.90 11.90
N ASN A 127 27.74 4.93 11.61
CA ASN A 127 28.11 3.74 10.85
C ASN A 127 28.46 4.06 9.39
N PHE A 128 27.71 4.97 8.72
CA PHE A 128 28.08 5.45 7.38
C PHE A 128 29.46 6.09 7.36
N ARG A 129 29.79 6.90 8.39
CA ARG A 129 31.15 7.48 8.52
C ARG A 129 32.22 6.40 8.68
N LYS A 130 31.99 5.39 9.53
CA LYS A 130 32.92 4.25 9.70
C LYS A 130 33.12 3.47 8.40
N GLN A 131 32.04 3.29 7.62
CA GLN A 131 32.07 2.60 6.32
C GLN A 131 32.59 3.51 5.18
N LYS A 132 32.92 4.77 5.46
CA LYS A 132 33.38 5.79 4.48
C LYS A 132 32.37 6.02 3.35
N VAL A 133 31.07 5.93 3.64
CA VAL A 133 30.02 6.24 2.68
C VAL A 133 30.06 7.75 2.38
N LYS A 134 30.22 8.10 1.09
CA LYS A 134 30.25 9.50 0.65
C LYS A 134 28.86 9.94 0.24
N ALA A 135 28.29 10.90 0.95
CA ALA A 135 27.02 11.49 0.61
C ALA A 135 27.12 12.48 -0.56
N THR A 136 26.08 12.53 -1.37
CA THR A 136 25.83 13.64 -2.30
C THR A 136 25.01 14.69 -1.58
N VAL A 137 25.49 15.94 -1.56
CA VAL A 137 24.78 17.07 -0.93
C VAL A 137 23.84 17.71 -1.93
N VAL A 138 22.56 17.84 -1.57
CA VAL A 138 21.55 18.56 -2.33
C VAL A 138 20.90 19.56 -1.40
N ARG A 139 21.21 20.84 -1.58
CA ARG A 139 20.83 21.94 -0.65
C ARG A 139 21.24 21.62 0.79
N THR A 140 20.26 21.45 1.69
CA THR A 140 20.51 21.10 3.10
C THR A 140 20.52 19.58 3.36
N SER A 141 20.15 18.77 2.38
CA SER A 141 19.99 17.33 2.54
C SER A 141 21.20 16.56 2.02
N LYS A 142 21.43 15.38 2.64
CA LYS A 142 22.50 14.45 2.26
C LYS A 142 21.89 13.14 1.77
N ILE A 143 22.21 12.79 0.52
CA ILE A 143 21.80 11.52 -0.10
C ILE A 143 22.96 10.52 0.05
N TYR A 144 22.70 9.40 0.71
CA TYR A 144 23.67 8.36 0.99
C TYR A 144 23.47 7.18 0.04
N PRO A 145 24.46 6.79 -0.80
CA PRO A 145 24.37 5.61 -1.64
C PRO A 145 24.37 4.33 -0.78
N MET A 146 23.52 3.38 -1.11
CA MET A 146 23.34 2.14 -0.38
C MET A 146 23.75 0.93 -1.22
N GLY A 147 24.87 0.34 -0.86
CA GLY A 147 25.38 -0.87 -1.49
C GLY A 147 25.70 -0.70 -2.99
N LYS A 148 25.43 -1.74 -3.79
CA LYS A 148 25.68 -1.79 -5.23
C LYS A 148 24.41 -1.75 -6.07
N SER A 149 23.24 -1.64 -5.44
CA SER A 149 21.92 -1.67 -6.11
C SER A 149 21.60 -0.40 -6.91
N GLY A 150 22.40 0.66 -6.79
CA GLY A 150 22.05 1.98 -7.34
C GLY A 150 21.04 2.74 -6.50
N MET A 151 20.55 2.14 -5.43
CA MET A 151 19.65 2.77 -4.46
C MET A 151 20.41 3.71 -3.53
N SER A 152 19.75 4.75 -3.10
CA SER A 152 20.26 5.73 -2.13
C SER A 152 19.16 6.07 -1.14
N VAL A 153 19.54 6.62 0.02
CA VAL A 153 18.59 7.06 1.05
C VAL A 153 18.84 8.52 1.43
N VAL A 154 17.79 9.18 1.84
CA VAL A 154 17.81 10.48 2.50
C VAL A 154 16.87 10.44 3.71
N PHE A 155 17.34 10.89 4.86
CA PHE A 155 16.49 11.10 6.03
C PHE A 155 15.96 12.53 5.98
N LEU A 156 14.64 12.67 6.01
CA LEU A 156 13.99 13.96 6.12
C LEU A 156 14.02 14.44 7.58
N ASP A 157 13.74 13.52 8.49
CA ASP A 157 13.72 13.66 9.94
C ASP A 157 13.91 12.28 10.62
N GLU A 158 13.76 12.20 11.94
CA GLU A 158 13.93 10.97 12.73
C GLU A 158 12.83 9.93 12.48
N SER A 159 11.75 10.33 11.81
CA SER A 159 10.60 9.47 11.55
C SER A 159 10.39 9.13 10.07
N THR A 160 11.09 9.82 9.16
CA THR A 160 10.84 9.71 7.71
C THR A 160 12.14 9.56 6.92
N MET A 161 12.27 8.43 6.25
CA MET A 161 13.36 8.13 5.32
C MET A 161 12.78 7.94 3.92
N ILE A 162 13.44 8.51 2.92
CA ILE A 162 13.10 8.31 1.51
C ILE A 162 14.23 7.53 0.84
N PHE A 163 13.88 6.59 -0.03
CA PHE A 163 14.84 5.77 -0.75
C PHE A 163 14.50 5.61 -2.22
N GLY A 164 15.51 5.45 -3.05
CA GLY A 164 15.36 5.32 -4.51
C GLY A 164 16.61 5.69 -5.26
N GLY A 165 16.51 5.82 -6.58
CA GLY A 165 17.59 6.35 -7.40
C GLY A 165 17.84 7.82 -7.11
N VAL A 166 19.09 8.28 -7.22
CA VAL A 166 19.49 9.68 -6.95
C VAL A 166 18.63 10.72 -7.72
N PRO A 167 18.26 10.51 -9.00
CA PRO A 167 17.38 11.45 -9.69
C PRO A 167 16.00 11.58 -9.03
N ALA A 168 15.38 10.46 -8.64
CA ALA A 168 14.08 10.47 -7.94
C ALA A 168 14.18 11.18 -6.59
N LEU A 169 15.23 10.91 -5.80
CA LEU A 169 15.44 11.58 -4.52
C LEU A 169 15.62 13.10 -4.66
N LYS A 170 16.26 13.57 -5.73
CA LYS A 170 16.39 15.01 -6.00
C LYS A 170 15.04 15.65 -6.27
N GLU A 171 14.19 15.02 -7.08
CA GLU A 171 12.83 15.52 -7.36
C GLU A 171 11.96 15.56 -6.11
N VAL A 172 12.01 14.52 -5.28
CA VAL A 172 11.31 14.51 -3.98
C VAL A 172 11.78 15.66 -3.08
N LEU A 173 13.08 15.95 -3.05
CA LEU A 173 13.60 17.11 -2.33
C LEU A 173 13.15 18.45 -2.95
N ASP A 174 13.01 18.53 -4.29
CA ASP A 174 12.44 19.70 -4.95
C ASP A 174 10.98 19.93 -4.58
N VAL A 175 10.18 18.84 -4.51
CA VAL A 175 8.78 18.89 -4.07
C VAL A 175 8.68 19.33 -2.60
N ARG A 176 9.44 18.69 -1.70
CA ARG A 176 9.49 19.05 -0.27
C ARG A 176 9.80 20.53 -0.05
N ASP A 177 10.74 21.06 -0.84
CA ASP A 177 11.20 22.43 -0.73
C ASP A 177 10.27 23.43 -1.48
N GLY A 178 9.12 22.97 -2.00
CA GLY A 178 8.12 23.80 -2.68
C GLY A 178 8.51 24.25 -4.09
N LEU A 179 9.55 23.67 -4.70
CA LEU A 179 9.99 23.98 -6.06
C LEU A 179 9.16 23.27 -7.13
N GLN A 180 8.44 22.20 -6.73
CA GLN A 180 7.55 21.42 -7.57
C GLN A 180 6.24 21.14 -6.81
N PRO A 181 5.11 20.95 -7.51
CA PRO A 181 3.84 20.63 -6.86
C PRO A 181 3.87 19.24 -6.20
N SER A 182 3.24 19.14 -5.03
CA SER A 182 3.16 17.90 -4.26
C SER A 182 1.83 17.16 -4.48
N LEU A 183 1.78 15.90 -4.05
CA LEU A 183 0.58 15.06 -3.96
C LEU A 183 -0.59 15.80 -3.29
N LEU A 184 -0.33 16.65 -2.30
CA LEU A 184 -1.37 17.39 -1.58
C LEU A 184 -2.23 18.28 -2.50
N THR A 185 -1.72 18.64 -3.67
CA THR A 185 -2.46 19.41 -4.69
C THR A 185 -3.21 18.53 -5.69
N ASN A 186 -3.05 17.19 -5.63
CA ASN A 186 -3.73 16.23 -6.49
C ASN A 186 -5.03 15.75 -5.82
N GLY A 187 -6.13 16.49 -6.02
CA GLY A 187 -7.42 16.19 -5.39
C GLY A 187 -7.94 14.78 -5.70
N GLN A 188 -7.79 14.29 -6.92
CA GLN A 188 -8.30 12.97 -7.33
C GLN A 188 -7.59 11.83 -6.57
N VAL A 189 -6.26 11.87 -6.50
CA VAL A 189 -5.48 10.86 -5.76
C VAL A 189 -5.77 10.97 -4.26
N MET A 190 -5.86 12.18 -3.72
CA MET A 190 -6.19 12.41 -2.31
C MET A 190 -7.59 11.90 -1.94
N ASP A 191 -8.58 12.03 -2.83
CA ASP A 191 -9.93 11.49 -2.61
C ASP A 191 -9.93 9.94 -2.65
N SER A 192 -9.20 9.35 -3.59
CA SER A 192 -9.02 7.89 -3.66
C SER A 192 -8.33 7.35 -2.40
N MET A 193 -7.30 8.04 -1.90
CA MET A 193 -6.61 7.67 -0.66
C MET A 193 -7.55 7.62 0.55
N ARG A 194 -8.42 8.63 0.73
CA ARG A 194 -9.36 8.66 1.85
C ARG A 194 -10.31 7.45 1.88
N SER A 195 -10.53 6.80 0.74
CA SER A 195 -11.40 5.64 0.64
C SER A 195 -10.74 4.35 1.14
N VAL A 196 -9.39 4.33 1.28
CA VAL A 196 -8.62 3.11 1.54
C VAL A 196 -7.56 3.22 2.63
N ASP A 197 -7.22 4.42 3.10
CA ASP A 197 -6.10 4.68 4.02
C ASP A 197 -6.30 4.14 5.45
N SER A 198 -7.46 3.54 5.72
CA SER A 198 -7.75 2.79 6.95
C SER A 198 -7.29 1.33 6.90
N GLU A 199 -6.92 0.81 5.73
CA GLU A 199 -6.54 -0.59 5.56
C GLU A 199 -5.02 -0.81 5.74
N PRO A 200 -4.58 -2.00 6.16
CA PRO A 200 -3.17 -2.27 6.43
C PRO A 200 -2.29 -2.33 5.17
N LEU A 201 -2.86 -2.64 4.03
CA LEU A 201 -2.23 -2.49 2.72
C LEU A 201 -3.25 -1.91 1.75
N TRP A 202 -2.87 -0.83 1.10
CA TRP A 202 -3.71 -0.21 0.08
C TRP A 202 -2.91 0.38 -1.07
N SER A 203 -3.57 0.56 -2.18
CA SER A 203 -3.02 1.22 -3.36
C SER A 203 -4.05 2.11 -4.02
N VAL A 204 -3.57 3.20 -4.60
CA VAL A 204 -4.35 4.07 -5.49
C VAL A 204 -3.62 4.23 -6.81
N LEU A 205 -4.38 4.26 -7.90
CA LEU A 205 -3.88 4.41 -9.26
C LEU A 205 -4.67 5.52 -9.96
N ASP A 206 -3.96 6.35 -10.71
CA ASP A 206 -4.60 7.30 -11.62
C ASP A 206 -5.20 6.61 -12.86
N GLU A 207 -5.67 7.38 -13.82
CA GLU A 207 -6.23 6.88 -15.09
C GLU A 207 -5.25 5.95 -15.83
N LYS A 208 -4.00 6.39 -16.08
CA LYS A 208 -3.00 5.60 -16.82
C LYS A 208 -2.57 4.34 -16.06
N GLY A 209 -2.39 4.46 -14.75
CA GLY A 209 -2.10 3.34 -13.87
C GLY A 209 -3.21 2.31 -13.88
N THR A 210 -4.46 2.76 -13.79
CA THR A 210 -5.66 1.91 -13.86
C THR A 210 -5.76 1.18 -15.21
N GLN A 211 -5.58 1.88 -16.31
CA GLN A 211 -5.60 1.29 -17.65
C GLN A 211 -4.52 0.22 -17.81
N THR A 212 -3.31 0.49 -17.33
CA THR A 212 -2.19 -0.45 -17.36
C THR A 212 -2.46 -1.69 -16.52
N MET A 213 -2.91 -1.51 -15.28
CA MET A 213 -3.28 -2.60 -14.38
C MET A 213 -4.39 -3.47 -14.99
N MET A 214 -5.46 -2.85 -15.48
CA MET A 214 -6.59 -3.59 -16.06
C MET A 214 -6.20 -4.37 -17.32
N LYS A 215 -5.33 -3.82 -18.15
CA LYS A 215 -4.77 -4.54 -19.31
C LYS A 215 -4.00 -5.79 -18.88
N GLN A 216 -3.22 -5.70 -17.80
CA GLN A 216 -2.48 -6.85 -17.26
C GLN A 216 -3.43 -7.91 -16.67
N VAL A 217 -4.41 -7.48 -15.87
CA VAL A 217 -5.39 -8.38 -15.24
C VAL A 217 -6.25 -9.12 -16.29
N LEU A 218 -6.68 -8.42 -17.33
CA LEU A 218 -7.47 -9.01 -18.42
C LEU A 218 -6.63 -9.92 -19.34
N GLY A 219 -5.31 -9.70 -19.41
CA GLY A 219 -4.41 -10.49 -20.24
C GLY A 219 -4.92 -10.62 -21.68
N GLN A 220 -5.03 -11.87 -22.18
CA GLN A 220 -5.53 -12.13 -23.56
C GLN A 220 -7.00 -11.70 -23.76
N ALA A 221 -7.83 -11.66 -22.71
CA ALA A 221 -9.21 -11.19 -22.83
C ALA A 221 -9.29 -9.71 -23.26
N SER A 222 -8.26 -8.93 -22.99
CA SER A 222 -8.17 -7.53 -23.44
C SER A 222 -8.10 -7.36 -24.97
N SER A 223 -7.71 -8.42 -25.70
CA SER A 223 -7.62 -8.41 -27.18
C SER A 223 -8.90 -8.89 -27.86
N VAL A 224 -9.77 -9.61 -27.13
CA VAL A 224 -11.03 -10.18 -27.68
C VAL A 224 -12.16 -9.16 -27.70
N ALA A 225 -12.14 -8.22 -26.76
CA ALA A 225 -13.13 -7.16 -26.66
C ALA A 225 -12.46 -5.81 -26.95
N ASP A 226 -13.27 -4.83 -27.35
CA ASP A 226 -12.80 -3.46 -27.61
C ASP A 226 -12.36 -2.76 -26.31
N PHE A 227 -11.31 -3.33 -25.67
CA PHE A 227 -10.72 -2.77 -24.46
C PHE A 227 -10.20 -1.34 -24.70
N ASP A 228 -9.73 -1.05 -25.90
CA ASP A 228 -9.25 0.28 -26.26
C ASP A 228 -10.35 1.35 -26.22
N THR A 229 -11.58 0.98 -26.46
CA THR A 229 -12.75 1.87 -26.26
C THR A 229 -13.09 2.01 -24.78
N VAL A 230 -13.11 0.89 -24.05
CA VAL A 230 -13.54 0.90 -22.63
C VAL A 230 -12.51 1.56 -21.73
N LYS A 231 -11.21 1.36 -21.98
CA LYS A 231 -10.13 1.95 -21.16
C LYS A 231 -10.18 3.47 -21.06
N LYS A 232 -10.68 4.16 -22.10
CA LYS A 232 -10.81 5.63 -22.12
C LYS A 232 -11.83 6.15 -21.09
N HIS A 233 -12.70 5.30 -20.61
CA HIS A 233 -13.68 5.61 -19.57
C HIS A 233 -13.19 5.27 -18.15
N MET A 234 -12.02 4.66 -17.99
CA MET A 234 -11.43 4.41 -16.68
C MET A 234 -10.82 5.69 -16.15
N VAL A 235 -11.16 6.06 -14.93
CA VAL A 235 -10.76 7.34 -14.31
C VAL A 235 -9.69 7.11 -13.25
N ALA A 236 -9.90 6.12 -12.38
CA ALA A 236 -9.02 5.77 -11.29
C ALA A 236 -9.32 4.36 -10.80
N SER A 237 -8.42 3.80 -10.02
CA SER A 237 -8.70 2.59 -9.25
C SER A 237 -7.99 2.63 -7.91
N TYR A 238 -8.50 1.84 -6.98
CA TYR A 238 -7.86 1.61 -5.71
C TYR A 238 -8.13 0.18 -5.26
N TYR A 239 -7.18 -0.39 -4.52
CA TYR A 239 -7.35 -1.70 -3.92
C TYR A 239 -6.80 -1.75 -2.50
N THR A 240 -7.31 -2.70 -1.74
CA THR A 240 -6.86 -2.99 -0.38
C THR A 240 -6.55 -4.46 -0.21
N MET A 241 -5.64 -4.77 0.71
CA MET A 241 -5.43 -6.13 1.20
C MET A 241 -5.40 -6.13 2.71
N ASN A 242 -6.09 -7.10 3.29
CA ASN A 242 -6.11 -7.33 4.73
C ASN A 242 -5.74 -8.79 5.01
N PHE A 243 -4.84 -8.99 5.97
CA PHE A 243 -4.29 -10.30 6.32
C PHE A 243 -4.73 -10.77 7.70
N GLN A 244 -5.74 -10.14 8.27
CA GLN A 244 -6.35 -10.56 9.53
C GLN A 244 -7.41 -11.62 9.25
N HIS A 245 -7.27 -12.81 9.85
CA HIS A 245 -8.22 -13.92 9.67
C HIS A 245 -8.32 -14.44 8.22
N GLY A 246 -7.19 -14.72 7.61
CA GLY A 246 -7.06 -15.06 6.20
C GLY A 246 -6.69 -13.86 5.35
N VAL A 247 -6.87 -13.95 4.05
CA VAL A 247 -6.53 -12.87 3.11
C VAL A 247 -7.79 -12.36 2.44
N LYS A 248 -8.01 -11.05 2.54
CA LYS A 248 -9.07 -10.33 1.83
C LYS A 248 -8.44 -9.34 0.86
N PHE A 249 -8.98 -9.27 -0.33
CA PHE A 249 -8.57 -8.31 -1.36
C PHE A 249 -9.83 -7.66 -1.94
N ASP A 250 -9.84 -6.36 -1.98
CA ASP A 250 -10.91 -5.54 -2.56
C ASP A 250 -10.30 -4.61 -3.60
N LEU A 251 -10.83 -4.63 -4.82
CA LEU A 251 -10.45 -3.72 -5.90
C LEU A 251 -11.69 -2.97 -6.36
N SER A 252 -11.57 -1.64 -6.45
CA SER A 252 -12.56 -0.79 -7.09
C SER A 252 -11.95 -0.06 -8.28
N VAL A 253 -12.63 -0.13 -9.43
CA VAL A 253 -12.29 0.64 -10.64
C VAL A 253 -13.39 1.65 -10.89
N VAL A 254 -13.03 2.93 -10.85
CA VAL A 254 -13.94 4.05 -11.14
C VAL A 254 -13.95 4.30 -12.65
N THR A 255 -15.13 4.35 -13.24
CA THR A 255 -15.33 4.64 -14.66
C THR A 255 -16.21 5.89 -14.84
N GLY A 256 -16.13 6.51 -16.02
CA GLY A 256 -16.91 7.71 -16.33
C GLY A 256 -18.42 7.47 -16.45
N ASP A 257 -18.85 6.20 -16.64
CA ASP A 257 -20.26 5.85 -16.82
C ASP A 257 -20.54 4.38 -16.45
N SER A 258 -21.82 4.06 -16.27
CA SER A 258 -22.28 2.73 -15.88
C SER A 258 -22.13 1.68 -16.99
N PHE A 259 -22.13 2.09 -18.26
CA PHE A 259 -21.95 1.17 -19.39
C PHE A 259 -20.51 0.66 -19.42
N ALA A 260 -19.52 1.53 -19.25
CA ALA A 260 -18.11 1.15 -19.16
C ALA A 260 -17.87 0.19 -17.98
N ALA A 261 -18.41 0.49 -16.78
CA ALA A 261 -18.31 -0.40 -15.63
C ALA A 261 -18.89 -1.79 -15.91
N ALA A 262 -20.07 -1.87 -16.52
CA ALA A 262 -20.72 -3.14 -16.87
C ALA A 262 -19.91 -3.91 -17.92
N THR A 263 -19.35 -3.24 -18.90
CA THR A 263 -18.53 -3.86 -19.95
C THR A 263 -17.24 -4.46 -19.34
N VAL A 264 -16.53 -3.70 -18.50
CA VAL A 264 -15.31 -4.24 -17.81
C VAL A 264 -15.68 -5.41 -16.91
N SER A 265 -16.81 -5.34 -16.18
CA SER A 265 -17.31 -6.45 -15.36
C SER A 265 -17.56 -7.71 -16.20
N SER A 266 -18.18 -7.56 -17.36
CA SER A 266 -18.43 -8.68 -18.29
C SER A 266 -17.15 -9.30 -18.82
N LEU A 267 -16.14 -8.47 -19.14
CA LEU A 267 -14.81 -8.93 -19.58
C LEU A 267 -14.07 -9.70 -18.49
N LEU A 268 -14.10 -9.18 -17.26
CA LEU A 268 -13.49 -9.89 -16.12
C LEU A 268 -14.18 -11.22 -15.85
N ASN A 269 -15.50 -11.26 -15.87
CA ASN A 269 -16.24 -12.53 -15.72
C ASN A 269 -15.91 -13.54 -16.82
N ALA A 270 -15.76 -13.09 -18.07
CA ALA A 270 -15.33 -13.94 -19.17
C ALA A 270 -13.89 -14.45 -18.97
N ALA A 271 -12.96 -13.60 -18.52
CA ALA A 271 -11.59 -13.98 -18.18
C ALA A 271 -11.54 -15.01 -17.03
N VAL A 272 -12.36 -14.82 -16.00
CA VAL A 272 -12.50 -15.78 -14.89
C VAL A 272 -13.00 -17.13 -15.39
N LEU A 273 -14.04 -17.16 -16.24
CA LEU A 273 -14.56 -18.40 -16.81
C LEU A 273 -13.52 -19.12 -17.65
N TYR A 274 -12.79 -18.39 -18.49
CA TYR A 274 -11.70 -18.97 -19.29
C TYR A 274 -10.61 -19.58 -18.41
N GLN A 275 -10.18 -18.84 -17.37
CA GLN A 275 -9.14 -19.32 -16.45
C GLN A 275 -9.59 -20.54 -15.63
N LYS A 276 -10.87 -20.64 -15.26
CA LYS A 276 -11.45 -21.82 -14.60
C LYS A 276 -11.38 -23.08 -15.47
N MET A 277 -11.37 -22.95 -16.80
CA MET A 277 -11.25 -24.11 -17.69
C MET A 277 -9.86 -24.71 -17.72
N SER A 278 -8.81 -23.91 -17.54
CA SER A 278 -7.41 -24.32 -17.69
C SER A 278 -6.58 -24.26 -16.41
N GLY A 279 -7.09 -23.61 -15.35
CA GLY A 279 -6.36 -23.38 -14.11
C GLY A 279 -6.22 -24.63 -13.23
N SER A 280 -5.26 -24.60 -12.30
CA SER A 280 -5.11 -25.59 -11.24
C SER A 280 -6.28 -25.54 -10.26
N ASP A 281 -6.43 -26.56 -9.40
CA ASP A 281 -7.53 -26.60 -8.42
C ASP A 281 -7.48 -25.42 -7.43
N SER A 282 -6.28 -24.98 -7.01
CA SER A 282 -6.11 -23.80 -6.15
C SER A 282 -6.52 -22.50 -6.86
N GLU A 283 -6.24 -22.38 -8.16
CA GLU A 283 -6.65 -21.24 -8.97
C GLU A 283 -8.16 -21.23 -9.18
N LYS A 284 -8.76 -22.38 -9.50
CA LYS A 284 -10.21 -22.51 -9.64
C LYS A 284 -10.94 -22.12 -8.36
N GLN A 285 -10.45 -22.59 -7.22
CA GLN A 285 -11.03 -22.24 -5.94
C GLN A 285 -10.91 -20.74 -5.64
N ALA A 286 -9.74 -20.12 -5.89
CA ALA A 286 -9.57 -18.68 -5.74
C ALA A 286 -10.55 -17.88 -6.61
N LEU A 287 -10.79 -18.36 -7.84
CA LEU A 287 -11.75 -17.75 -8.76
C LEU A 287 -13.21 -17.98 -8.33
N ASP A 288 -13.52 -19.10 -7.64
CA ASP A 288 -14.85 -19.34 -7.05
C ASP A 288 -15.10 -18.42 -5.84
N ASP A 289 -14.06 -18.11 -5.08
CA ASP A 289 -14.07 -17.20 -3.93
C ASP A 289 -14.05 -15.71 -4.35
N THR A 290 -14.03 -15.42 -5.67
CA THR A 290 -14.01 -14.07 -6.23
C THR A 290 -15.42 -13.62 -6.66
N THR A 291 -15.83 -12.46 -6.19
CA THR A 291 -17.09 -11.80 -6.61
C THR A 291 -16.76 -10.56 -7.44
N ILE A 292 -17.41 -10.43 -8.60
CA ILE A 292 -17.28 -9.28 -9.50
C ILE A 292 -18.66 -8.64 -9.66
N SER A 293 -18.76 -7.36 -9.39
CA SER A 293 -20.00 -6.59 -9.52
C SER A 293 -19.76 -5.21 -10.11
N SER A 294 -20.78 -4.63 -10.72
CA SER A 294 -20.72 -3.25 -11.22
C SER A 294 -21.96 -2.46 -10.82
N LYS A 295 -21.76 -1.25 -10.34
CA LYS A 295 -22.83 -0.35 -9.92
C LYS A 295 -22.41 1.11 -10.05
N GLN A 296 -23.27 1.94 -10.64
CA GLN A 296 -23.11 3.41 -10.69
C GLN A 296 -21.74 3.88 -11.22
N GLY A 297 -21.26 3.29 -12.31
CA GLY A 297 -19.95 3.68 -12.88
C GLY A 297 -18.74 3.14 -12.09
N ARG A 298 -18.94 2.18 -11.21
CA ARG A 298 -17.86 1.51 -10.48
C ARG A 298 -17.93 0.01 -10.68
N LEU A 299 -16.79 -0.60 -10.91
CA LEU A 299 -16.56 -2.04 -10.87
C LEU A 299 -15.92 -2.37 -9.53
N ASP A 300 -16.46 -3.35 -8.83
CA ASP A 300 -15.92 -3.86 -7.59
C ASP A 300 -15.59 -5.36 -7.74
N VAL A 301 -14.39 -5.73 -7.33
CA VAL A 301 -13.92 -7.12 -7.24
C VAL A 301 -13.57 -7.40 -5.80
N HIS A 302 -14.17 -8.42 -5.24
CA HIS A 302 -13.91 -8.88 -3.88
C HIS A 302 -13.41 -10.32 -3.92
N PHE A 303 -12.33 -10.60 -3.21
CA PHE A 303 -11.75 -11.91 -3.01
C PHE A 303 -11.44 -12.13 -1.54
N ALA A 304 -11.81 -13.30 -1.00
CA ALA A 304 -11.48 -13.67 0.38
C ALA A 304 -11.14 -15.16 0.45
N THR A 305 -10.05 -15.49 1.14
CA THR A 305 -9.57 -16.86 1.24
C THR A 305 -8.86 -17.13 2.57
N SER A 306 -8.68 -18.40 2.93
CA SER A 306 -7.89 -18.79 4.10
C SER A 306 -6.38 -18.64 3.84
N ASP A 307 -5.57 -18.54 4.92
CA ASP A 307 -4.12 -18.49 4.83
C ASP A 307 -3.51 -19.69 4.09
N SER A 308 -4.07 -20.90 4.27
CA SER A 308 -3.59 -22.11 3.61
C SER A 308 -3.87 -22.10 2.11
N GLN A 309 -5.05 -21.67 1.70
CA GLN A 309 -5.43 -21.53 0.30
C GLN A 309 -4.61 -20.45 -0.39
N PHE A 310 -4.42 -19.30 0.28
CA PHE A 310 -3.56 -18.23 -0.22
C PHE A 310 -2.11 -18.69 -0.43
N SER A 311 -1.55 -19.43 0.53
CA SER A 311 -0.21 -20.02 0.39
C SER A 311 -0.10 -20.96 -0.81
N SER A 312 -1.18 -21.68 -1.14
CA SER A 312 -1.24 -22.54 -2.33
C SER A 312 -1.34 -21.70 -3.61
N LEU A 313 -2.13 -20.63 -3.59
CA LEU A 313 -2.27 -19.70 -4.71
C LEU A 313 -0.94 -18.99 -5.05
N LEU A 314 -0.16 -18.59 -4.05
CA LEU A 314 1.17 -17.99 -4.27
C LEU A 314 2.15 -18.92 -5.02
N LYS A 315 1.94 -20.22 -4.97
CA LYS A 315 2.75 -21.23 -5.66
C LYS A 315 2.19 -21.60 -7.02
N SER A 316 1.02 -21.10 -7.39
CA SER A 316 0.34 -21.46 -8.63
C SER A 316 1.05 -20.90 -9.87
N PRO A 317 0.96 -21.56 -11.03
CA PRO A 317 1.52 -21.05 -12.28
C PRO A 317 1.00 -19.67 -12.67
N MET A 318 -0.28 -19.39 -12.41
CA MET A 318 -0.89 -18.10 -12.68
C MET A 318 -0.20 -17.00 -11.88
N PHE A 319 -0.04 -17.17 -10.56
CA PHE A 319 0.63 -16.17 -9.72
C PHE A 319 2.10 -15.99 -10.12
N GLN A 320 2.83 -17.09 -10.34
CA GLN A 320 4.23 -17.03 -10.74
C GLN A 320 4.44 -16.30 -12.08
N SER A 321 3.51 -16.45 -13.02
CA SER A 321 3.57 -15.72 -14.30
C SER A 321 3.26 -14.23 -14.20
N MET A 322 2.62 -13.77 -13.11
CA MET A 322 2.37 -12.34 -12.86
C MET A 322 3.53 -11.65 -12.16
N VAL A 323 4.37 -12.41 -11.44
CA VAL A 323 5.47 -11.85 -10.63
C VAL A 323 6.81 -11.91 -11.37
N HIS A 324 6.95 -12.81 -12.31
CA HIS A 324 8.16 -13.04 -13.12
C HIS A 324 7.90 -12.77 -14.60
#